data_083b37195861c5a08d3b4a25a6bed360
#
_entry.id   083b37195861c5a08d3b4a25a6bed360
#
_cell.length_a   1.000
_cell.length_b   1.000
_cell.length_c   1.000
_cell.angle_alpha   90.00
_cell.angle_beta   90.00
_cell.angle_gamma   90.00
#
_symmetry.space_group_name_H-M   'P 1'
#
loop_
_entity.id
_entity.type
_entity.pdbx_description
1 polymer ?
#
loop_
_entity_poly.entity_id
_entity_poly.type
_entity_poly.pdbx_seq_one_letter_code
_entity_poly.pdbx_strand_id
1 'polypeptide(L)'
;MIDAFKKQSEGLEQKYEARTYKSDWTMPYRLFRPETDEKVPLVVYLSGSGGLGDDNLKQLQFGNVFGTRVWLLPQNQKKFPCYVIAPQTDRGWARYDVTQESNGKAKVIPGLGDGSGMALEVVDALRREFSIDDRRIYVTGQSMGGAGVWNIIAGRPNFFAAAVPCCGSDSTENGAESLSTPLWCFHGDSDQTVPVSISRERIAARRKAGGHPLYTEYAGVDHNVWEWAFTEPSLIEWVFAQRRG
;
A
#
# COMPACT_ATOMS: atom_id res chain seq x y z
N MET A 1 3.66 -5.01 21.16
CA MET A 1 4.18 -5.00 19.77
C MET A 1 4.34 -3.58 19.24
N ILE A 2 3.30 -2.77 19.24
CA ILE A 2 3.28 -1.40 18.69
C ILE A 2 4.39 -0.51 19.30
N ASP A 3 4.52 -0.44 20.62
CA ASP A 3 5.55 0.37 21.28
C ASP A 3 6.99 -0.13 21.00
N ALA A 4 7.17 -1.44 20.94
CA ALA A 4 8.45 -2.02 20.56
C ALA A 4 8.82 -1.65 19.10
N PHE A 5 7.84 -1.69 18.19
CA PHE A 5 8.03 -1.26 16.82
C PHE A 5 8.42 0.23 16.75
N LYS A 6 7.68 1.12 17.43
CA LYS A 6 7.97 2.56 17.45
C LYS A 6 9.43 2.82 17.86
N LYS A 7 9.88 2.15 18.93
CA LYS A 7 11.26 2.27 19.42
C LYS A 7 12.30 1.71 18.44
N GLN A 8 12.04 0.55 17.83
CA GLN A 8 12.98 -0.09 16.91
C GLN A 8 13.05 0.61 15.54
N SER A 9 12.01 1.31 15.15
CA SER A 9 11.89 1.97 13.86
C SER A 9 12.28 3.45 13.86
N GLU A 10 12.63 4.00 15.00
CA GLU A 10 13.03 5.41 15.15
C GLU A 10 14.24 5.72 14.28
N GLY A 11 14.15 6.79 13.49
CA GLY A 11 15.23 7.26 12.60
C GLY A 11 15.36 6.48 11.28
N LEU A 12 14.62 5.39 11.07
CA LEU A 12 14.73 4.62 9.82
C LEU A 12 14.28 5.41 8.58
N GLU A 13 13.43 6.43 8.73
CA GLU A 13 13.04 7.33 7.65
C GLU A 13 14.22 8.08 7.03
N GLN A 14 15.31 8.28 7.77
CA GLN A 14 16.52 8.95 7.28
C GLN A 14 17.28 8.11 6.24
N LYS A 15 16.99 6.81 6.15
CA LYS A 15 17.57 5.92 5.15
C LYS A 15 16.93 6.05 3.76
N TYR A 16 15.84 6.80 3.67
CA TYR A 16 15.18 7.04 2.39
C TYR A 16 15.83 8.19 1.61
N GLU A 17 16.21 7.92 0.38
CA GLU A 17 16.62 8.93 -0.60
C GLU A 17 15.40 9.73 -1.08
N ALA A 18 15.52 11.06 -1.15
CA ALA A 18 14.51 11.91 -1.78
C ALA A 18 14.71 11.92 -3.30
N ARG A 19 13.69 11.52 -4.04
CA ARG A 19 13.72 11.48 -5.51
C ARG A 19 12.45 12.09 -6.10
N THR A 20 12.48 12.38 -7.38
CA THR A 20 11.33 12.84 -8.16
C THR A 20 11.26 12.07 -9.47
N TYR A 21 10.05 11.79 -9.92
CA TYR A 21 9.78 11.27 -11.25
C TYR A 21 8.96 12.31 -12.03
N LYS A 22 9.30 12.55 -13.28
CA LYS A 22 8.66 13.55 -14.12
C LYS A 22 8.11 12.90 -15.38
N SER A 23 6.81 13.04 -15.59
CA SER A 23 6.07 12.68 -16.78
C SER A 23 5.09 13.82 -17.08
N ASP A 24 3.78 13.60 -17.09
CA ASP A 24 2.76 14.64 -17.26
C ASP A 24 2.79 15.68 -16.12
N TRP A 25 3.22 15.25 -14.96
CA TRP A 25 3.48 16.08 -13.78
C TRP A 25 4.68 15.54 -13.00
N THR A 26 5.06 16.16 -11.90
CA THR A 26 6.20 15.72 -11.08
C THR A 26 5.71 15.02 -9.84
N MET A 27 6.04 13.73 -9.67
CA MET A 27 5.75 12.95 -8.48
C MET A 27 7.01 12.86 -7.61
N PRO A 28 7.01 13.48 -6.41
CA PRO A 28 8.03 13.19 -5.40
C PRO A 28 7.86 11.76 -4.88
N TYR A 29 8.96 11.11 -4.57
CA TYR A 29 8.94 9.81 -3.90
C TYR A 29 10.18 9.61 -3.03
N ARG A 30 10.06 8.76 -2.03
CA ARG A 30 11.15 8.30 -1.19
C ARG A 30 11.54 6.89 -1.60
N LEU A 31 12.84 6.65 -1.76
CA LEU A 31 13.41 5.38 -2.14
C LEU A 31 14.37 4.87 -1.05
N PHE A 32 14.11 3.69 -0.53
CA PHE A 32 15.10 2.92 0.23
C PHE A 32 15.71 1.87 -0.68
N ARG A 33 17.05 1.77 -0.67
CA ARG A 33 17.82 0.75 -1.40
C ARG A 33 18.50 -0.19 -0.43
N PRO A 34 18.33 -1.51 -0.58
CA PRO A 34 19.08 -2.48 0.21
C PRO A 34 20.56 -2.52 -0.20
N GLU A 35 21.41 -2.93 0.72
CA GLU A 35 22.85 -3.10 0.48
C GLU A 35 23.12 -4.47 -0.18
N THR A 36 22.75 -4.62 -1.46
CA THR A 36 22.96 -5.86 -2.22
C THR A 36 22.92 -5.58 -3.72
N ASP A 37 23.69 -6.34 -4.49
CA ASP A 37 23.66 -6.35 -5.96
C ASP A 37 22.73 -7.43 -6.52
N GLU A 38 22.15 -8.27 -5.67
CA GLU A 38 21.22 -9.31 -6.09
C GLU A 38 19.88 -8.73 -6.57
N LYS A 39 19.15 -9.53 -7.38
CA LYS A 39 17.77 -9.23 -7.71
C LYS A 39 16.87 -9.46 -6.50
N VAL A 40 16.32 -8.37 -5.95
CA VAL A 40 15.49 -8.41 -4.75
C VAL A 40 14.12 -7.78 -5.00
N PRO A 41 13.14 -8.05 -4.13
CA PRO A 41 11.79 -7.48 -4.24
C PRO A 41 11.74 -5.96 -4.20
N LEU A 42 10.61 -5.42 -4.69
CA LEU A 42 10.19 -4.03 -4.47
C LEU A 42 8.88 -4.00 -3.68
N VAL A 43 8.85 -3.18 -2.65
CA VAL A 43 7.62 -2.84 -1.91
C VAL A 43 7.21 -1.41 -2.26
N VAL A 44 5.97 -1.24 -2.69
CA VAL A 44 5.33 0.04 -2.95
C VAL A 44 4.39 0.36 -1.81
N TYR A 45 4.64 1.44 -1.08
CA TYR A 45 3.77 1.91 -0.01
C TYR A 45 2.97 3.14 -0.44
N LEU A 46 1.66 3.05 -0.39
CA LEU A 46 0.74 4.15 -0.66
C LEU A 46 0.25 4.77 0.64
N SER A 47 0.53 6.05 0.83
CA SER A 47 0.24 6.76 2.07
C SER A 47 -1.25 7.03 2.27
N GLY A 48 -1.67 7.13 3.54
CA GLY A 48 -2.95 7.70 3.90
C GLY A 48 -3.04 9.20 3.58
N SER A 49 -4.21 9.80 3.79
CA SER A 49 -4.47 11.22 3.48
C SER A 49 -3.51 12.19 4.19
N GLY A 50 -2.99 11.83 5.37
CA GLY A 50 -1.95 12.62 6.05
C GLY A 50 -0.62 12.70 5.28
N GLY A 51 -0.42 11.89 4.25
CA GLY A 51 0.75 11.93 3.36
C GLY A 51 0.55 12.77 2.09
N LEU A 52 -0.66 13.33 1.86
CA LEU A 52 -0.93 14.18 0.70
C LEU A 52 0.00 15.39 0.64
N GLY A 53 0.45 15.72 -0.56
CA GLY A 53 1.30 16.87 -0.83
C GLY A 53 2.37 16.60 -1.88
N ASP A 54 3.33 17.49 -1.92
CA ASP A 54 4.46 17.49 -2.85
C ASP A 54 5.81 17.81 -2.17
N ASP A 55 5.81 17.87 -0.83
CA ASP A 55 6.98 18.21 -0.01
C ASP A 55 8.00 17.06 0.11
N ASN A 56 7.66 15.89 -0.38
CA ASN A 56 8.45 14.66 -0.28
C ASN A 56 8.80 14.24 1.16
N LEU A 57 7.94 14.57 2.13
CA LEU A 57 8.15 14.31 3.57
C LEU A 57 6.95 13.64 4.25
N LYS A 58 5.74 14.16 4.05
CA LYS A 58 4.54 13.73 4.79
C LYS A 58 4.20 12.26 4.60
N GLN A 59 4.54 11.66 3.44
CA GLN A 59 4.33 10.24 3.18
C GLN A 59 5.17 9.31 4.10
N LEU A 60 6.17 9.85 4.81
CA LEU A 60 6.95 9.11 5.82
C LEU A 60 6.56 9.45 7.25
N GLN A 61 5.60 10.36 7.47
CA GLN A 61 5.25 10.91 8.77
C GLN A 61 3.87 10.42 9.26
N PHE A 62 3.53 10.80 10.47
CA PHE A 62 2.25 10.49 11.11
C PHE A 62 1.96 8.98 11.11
N GLY A 63 0.75 8.57 10.80
CA GLY A 63 0.36 7.17 10.69
C GLY A 63 1.15 6.36 9.65
N ASN A 64 1.77 7.04 8.66
CA ASN A 64 2.54 6.38 7.59
C ASN A 64 3.85 5.73 8.08
N VAL A 65 4.32 6.05 9.28
CA VAL A 65 5.57 5.50 9.84
C VAL A 65 5.57 3.98 9.93
N PHE A 66 4.42 3.36 10.18
CA PHE A 66 4.33 1.89 10.27
C PHE A 66 4.55 1.22 8.92
N GLY A 67 3.79 1.64 7.92
CA GLY A 67 3.83 1.06 6.59
C GLY A 67 5.11 1.37 5.81
N THR A 68 5.82 2.45 6.15
CA THR A 68 7.10 2.78 5.51
C THR A 68 8.29 2.15 6.21
N ARG A 69 8.26 1.99 7.54
CA ARG A 69 9.45 1.58 8.30
C ARG A 69 9.53 0.08 8.58
N VAL A 70 8.40 -0.66 8.56
CA VAL A 70 8.40 -2.10 8.87
C VAL A 70 9.35 -2.87 7.97
N TRP A 71 9.43 -2.52 6.70
CA TRP A 71 10.31 -3.15 5.71
C TRP A 71 11.78 -2.87 5.97
N LEU A 72 12.11 -1.72 6.60
CA LEU A 72 13.48 -1.26 6.87
C LEU A 72 14.04 -1.78 8.19
N LEU A 73 13.23 -2.43 9.03
CA LEU A 73 13.74 -3.02 10.26
C LEU A 73 14.94 -3.92 9.97
N PRO A 74 16.05 -3.82 10.72
CA PRO A 74 17.28 -4.57 10.43
C PRO A 74 17.06 -6.08 10.29
N GLN A 75 16.21 -6.66 11.14
CA GLN A 75 15.87 -8.08 11.07
C GLN A 75 15.11 -8.45 9.79
N ASN A 76 14.24 -7.55 9.28
CA ASN A 76 13.48 -7.78 8.07
C ASN A 76 14.37 -7.64 6.84
N GLN A 77 15.22 -6.61 6.78
CA GLN A 77 16.18 -6.43 5.68
C GLN A 77 17.22 -7.55 5.64
N LYS A 78 17.66 -8.05 6.80
CA LYS A 78 18.59 -9.20 6.85
C LYS A 78 17.94 -10.48 6.28
N LYS A 79 16.66 -10.72 6.55
CA LYS A 79 15.94 -11.92 6.09
C LYS A 79 15.39 -11.78 4.69
N PHE A 80 14.91 -10.60 4.35
CA PHE A 80 14.22 -10.27 3.12
C PHE A 80 14.69 -8.90 2.59
N PRO A 81 15.93 -8.81 2.07
CA PRO A 81 16.38 -7.55 1.47
C PRO A 81 15.42 -7.13 0.35
N CYS A 82 15.01 -5.86 0.36
CA CYS A 82 14.06 -5.33 -0.61
C CYS A 82 14.24 -3.83 -0.81
N TYR A 83 13.93 -3.36 -2.02
CA TYR A 83 13.67 -1.94 -2.26
C TYR A 83 12.33 -1.56 -1.64
N VAL A 84 12.23 -0.32 -1.17
CA VAL A 84 10.95 0.24 -0.71
C VAL A 84 10.77 1.62 -1.31
N ILE A 85 9.60 1.88 -1.90
CA ILE A 85 9.22 3.22 -2.33
C ILE A 85 7.98 3.71 -1.61
N ALA A 86 7.99 5.00 -1.30
CA ALA A 86 6.85 5.74 -0.81
C ALA A 86 6.64 6.96 -1.72
N PRO A 87 5.85 6.84 -2.80
CA PRO A 87 5.50 7.97 -3.63
C PRO A 87 4.57 8.92 -2.87
N GLN A 88 4.56 10.19 -3.28
CA GLN A 88 3.69 11.23 -2.72
C GLN A 88 2.88 11.89 -3.84
N THR A 89 1.64 12.20 -3.54
CA THR A 89 0.74 12.87 -4.47
C THR A 89 -0.21 13.81 -3.71
N ASP A 90 -0.59 14.90 -4.34
CA ASP A 90 -1.69 15.80 -3.93
C ASP A 90 -3.04 15.39 -4.56
N ARG A 91 -3.05 14.45 -5.52
CA ARG A 91 -4.21 14.03 -6.32
C ARG A 91 -4.94 12.80 -5.78
N GLY A 92 -4.40 12.16 -4.72
CA GLY A 92 -4.90 10.90 -4.20
C GLY A 92 -4.55 9.68 -5.08
N TRP A 93 -4.91 8.48 -4.59
CA TRP A 93 -4.55 7.21 -5.24
C TRP A 93 -5.65 6.62 -6.09
N ALA A 94 -6.91 6.96 -5.83
CA ALA A 94 -8.07 6.47 -6.55
C ALA A 94 -8.78 7.62 -7.27
N ARG A 95 -9.65 7.30 -8.23
CA ARG A 95 -10.54 8.28 -8.84
C ARG A 95 -11.73 8.52 -7.93
N TYR A 96 -12.11 9.78 -7.79
CA TYR A 96 -13.24 10.19 -6.95
C TYR A 96 -14.25 10.97 -7.78
N ASP A 97 -15.54 10.62 -7.66
CA ASP A 97 -16.63 11.45 -8.15
C ASP A 97 -17.05 12.42 -7.04
N VAL A 98 -16.64 13.67 -7.18
CA VAL A 98 -16.95 14.74 -6.23
C VAL A 98 -18.39 15.23 -6.33
N THR A 99 -19.12 14.82 -7.37
CA THR A 99 -20.54 15.19 -7.56
C THR A 99 -21.48 14.22 -6.85
N GLN A 100 -20.98 13.04 -6.47
CA GLN A 100 -21.72 12.03 -5.73
C GLN A 100 -21.08 11.83 -4.36
N GLU A 101 -21.60 12.52 -3.37
CA GLU A 101 -21.18 12.34 -1.99
C GLU A 101 -22.02 11.26 -1.30
N SER A 102 -21.36 10.29 -0.71
CA SER A 102 -21.96 9.37 0.25
C SER A 102 -21.41 9.72 1.64
N ASN A 103 -22.29 10.08 2.56
CA ASN A 103 -21.93 10.48 3.93
C ASN A 103 -20.89 11.63 4.01
N GLY A 104 -20.99 12.62 3.11
CA GLY A 104 -20.07 13.78 3.07
C GLY A 104 -18.68 13.46 2.50
N LYS A 105 -18.51 12.33 1.81
CA LYS A 105 -17.25 11.92 1.16
C LYS A 105 -17.48 11.64 -0.32
N ALA A 106 -16.54 12.06 -1.16
CA ALA A 106 -16.57 11.76 -2.59
C ALA A 106 -16.56 10.24 -2.82
N LYS A 107 -17.41 9.79 -3.74
CA LYS A 107 -17.51 8.37 -4.09
C LYS A 107 -16.28 7.95 -4.91
N VAL A 108 -15.65 6.84 -4.54
CA VAL A 108 -14.62 6.20 -5.39
C VAL A 108 -15.31 5.60 -6.62
N ILE A 109 -14.76 5.89 -7.80
CA ILE A 109 -15.28 5.41 -9.08
C ILE A 109 -14.26 4.50 -9.78
N PRO A 110 -14.73 3.62 -10.71
CA PRO A 110 -13.84 2.75 -11.48
C PRO A 110 -12.80 3.52 -12.30
N GLY A 111 -11.66 2.89 -12.51
CA GLY A 111 -10.55 3.38 -13.31
C GLY A 111 -9.35 3.78 -12.46
N LEU A 112 -8.17 3.73 -13.07
CA LEU A 112 -6.91 4.04 -12.41
C LEU A 112 -6.85 5.53 -12.04
N GLY A 113 -6.60 5.84 -10.77
CA GLY A 113 -6.40 7.21 -10.31
C GLY A 113 -5.06 7.77 -10.78
N ASP A 114 -4.97 9.09 -10.93
CA ASP A 114 -3.77 9.77 -11.42
C ASP A 114 -2.53 9.45 -10.57
N GLY A 115 -2.66 9.49 -9.23
CA GLY A 115 -1.58 9.12 -8.32
C GLY A 115 -1.14 7.65 -8.47
N SER A 116 -2.09 6.72 -8.62
CA SER A 116 -1.78 5.30 -8.86
C SER A 116 -1.15 5.07 -10.23
N GLY A 117 -1.62 5.77 -11.27
CA GLY A 117 -1.03 5.72 -12.61
C GLY A 117 0.43 6.16 -12.60
N MET A 118 0.71 7.32 -12.02
CA MET A 118 2.07 7.84 -11.90
C MET A 118 2.97 6.96 -11.02
N ALA A 119 2.43 6.39 -9.93
CA ALA A 119 3.19 5.46 -9.10
C ALA A 119 3.61 4.19 -9.88
N LEU A 120 2.77 3.70 -10.80
CA LEU A 120 3.14 2.60 -11.70
C LEU A 120 4.26 3.00 -12.67
N GLU A 121 4.27 4.23 -13.19
CA GLU A 121 5.36 4.73 -14.02
C GLU A 121 6.67 4.83 -13.24
N VAL A 122 6.62 5.28 -11.97
CA VAL A 122 7.79 5.25 -11.05
C VAL A 122 8.30 3.82 -10.89
N VAL A 123 7.42 2.85 -10.64
CA VAL A 123 7.80 1.43 -10.52
C VAL A 123 8.47 0.94 -11.81
N ASP A 124 7.89 1.23 -12.97
CA ASP A 124 8.46 0.81 -14.26
C ASP A 124 9.81 1.49 -14.56
N ALA A 125 10.03 2.72 -14.12
CA ALA A 125 11.33 3.40 -14.21
C ALA A 125 12.38 2.71 -13.31
N LEU A 126 12.03 2.41 -12.06
CA LEU A 126 12.92 1.76 -11.11
C LEU A 126 13.31 0.33 -11.53
N ARG A 127 12.39 -0.42 -12.14
CA ARG A 127 12.69 -1.74 -12.73
C ARG A 127 13.73 -1.70 -13.84
N ARG A 128 13.87 -0.57 -14.53
CA ARG A 128 14.92 -0.35 -15.55
C ARG A 128 16.22 0.13 -14.93
N GLU A 129 16.15 0.81 -13.78
CA GLU A 129 17.32 1.43 -13.11
C GLU A 129 18.01 0.46 -12.16
N PHE A 130 17.26 -0.42 -11.48
CA PHE A 130 17.77 -1.27 -10.39
C PHE A 130 17.52 -2.76 -10.62
N SER A 131 18.29 -3.60 -9.90
CA SER A 131 18.13 -5.07 -9.86
C SER A 131 16.88 -5.48 -9.08
N ILE A 132 15.68 -5.13 -9.58
CA ILE A 132 14.41 -5.52 -8.98
C ILE A 132 13.95 -6.86 -9.57
N ASP A 133 13.50 -7.79 -8.69
CA ASP A 133 12.85 -9.03 -9.13
C ASP A 133 11.41 -8.73 -9.56
N ASP A 134 11.18 -8.72 -10.86
CA ASP A 134 9.89 -8.45 -11.49
C ASP A 134 8.75 -9.36 -11.02
N ARG A 135 9.09 -10.55 -10.49
CA ARG A 135 8.11 -11.49 -9.96
C ARG A 135 7.76 -11.24 -8.50
N ARG A 136 8.44 -10.31 -7.83
CA ARG A 136 8.28 -9.99 -6.41
C ARG A 136 8.11 -8.49 -6.20
N ILE A 137 7.09 -7.92 -6.82
CA ILE A 137 6.67 -6.52 -6.61
C ILE A 137 5.40 -6.55 -5.77
N TYR A 138 5.41 -5.88 -4.63
CA TYR A 138 4.32 -5.87 -3.66
C TYR A 138 3.76 -4.46 -3.50
N VAL A 139 2.47 -4.34 -3.22
CA VAL A 139 1.84 -3.06 -2.92
C VAL A 139 1.08 -3.10 -1.61
N THR A 140 1.25 -2.06 -0.82
CA THR A 140 0.59 -1.90 0.47
C THR A 140 0.20 -0.45 0.70
N GLY A 141 -0.75 -0.20 1.58
CA GLY A 141 -1.18 1.15 1.90
C GLY A 141 -2.30 1.17 2.93
N GLN A 142 -2.50 2.34 3.54
CA GLN A 142 -3.47 2.53 4.61
C GLN A 142 -4.47 3.63 4.27
N SER A 143 -5.72 3.52 4.74
CA SER A 143 -6.75 4.54 4.56
C SER A 143 -6.91 4.91 3.08
N MET A 144 -6.69 6.16 2.69
CA MET A 144 -6.63 6.58 1.28
C MET A 144 -5.64 5.71 0.46
N GLY A 145 -4.47 5.35 1.02
CA GLY A 145 -3.51 4.43 0.40
C GLY A 145 -4.04 3.00 0.30
N GLY A 146 -4.86 2.55 1.24
CA GLY A 146 -5.58 1.27 1.16
C GLY A 146 -6.57 1.25 -0.01
N ALA A 147 -7.28 2.37 -0.24
CA ALA A 147 -8.08 2.57 -1.46
C ALA A 147 -7.20 2.52 -2.72
N GLY A 148 -6.03 3.14 -2.66
CA GLY A 148 -5.02 3.09 -3.72
C GLY A 148 -4.55 1.68 -4.03
N VAL A 149 -4.36 0.83 -3.02
CA VAL A 149 -3.99 -0.59 -3.23
C VAL A 149 -5.07 -1.32 -4.03
N TRP A 150 -6.34 -1.17 -3.66
CA TRP A 150 -7.44 -1.75 -4.43
C TRP A 150 -7.48 -1.21 -5.86
N ASN A 151 -7.32 0.10 -6.02
CA ASN A 151 -7.34 0.78 -7.31
C ASN A 151 -6.20 0.32 -8.24
N ILE A 152 -4.96 0.26 -7.73
CA ILE A 152 -3.79 -0.05 -8.55
C ILE A 152 -3.74 -1.52 -8.98
N ILE A 153 -4.21 -2.48 -8.14
CA ILE A 153 -4.28 -3.88 -8.53
C ILE A 153 -5.42 -4.16 -9.53
N ALA A 154 -6.50 -3.38 -9.49
CA ALA A 154 -7.55 -3.44 -10.51
C ALA A 154 -7.08 -2.81 -11.83
N GLY A 155 -6.40 -1.67 -11.78
CA GLY A 155 -5.90 -0.97 -12.96
C GLY A 155 -4.75 -1.70 -13.69
N ARG A 156 -3.99 -2.56 -12.98
CA ARG A 156 -2.90 -3.36 -13.56
C ARG A 156 -2.96 -4.80 -13.05
N PRO A 157 -3.91 -5.60 -13.52
CA PRO A 157 -4.07 -7.01 -13.12
C PRO A 157 -2.78 -7.82 -13.40
N ASN A 158 -2.52 -8.83 -12.56
CA ASN A 158 -1.36 -9.73 -12.69
C ASN A 158 0.02 -9.04 -12.59
N PHE A 159 0.09 -7.82 -12.08
CA PHE A 159 1.35 -7.10 -11.95
C PHE A 159 2.00 -7.30 -10.57
N PHE A 160 1.22 -7.23 -9.51
CA PHE A 160 1.72 -7.36 -8.14
C PHE A 160 1.71 -8.82 -7.67
N ALA A 161 2.77 -9.23 -6.99
CA ALA A 161 2.89 -10.55 -6.37
C ALA A 161 2.05 -10.66 -5.09
N ALA A 162 1.83 -9.57 -4.38
CA ALA A 162 0.89 -9.48 -3.26
C ALA A 162 0.40 -8.04 -3.06
N ALA A 163 -0.76 -7.93 -2.41
CA ALA A 163 -1.38 -6.66 -2.04
C ALA A 163 -1.85 -6.67 -0.59
N VAL A 164 -1.58 -5.57 0.15
CA VAL A 164 -1.95 -5.42 1.55
C VAL A 164 -2.69 -4.10 1.76
N PRO A 165 -4.02 -4.04 1.49
CA PRO A 165 -4.83 -2.87 1.79
C PRO A 165 -5.23 -2.86 3.28
N CYS A 166 -5.00 -1.72 3.97
CA CYS A 166 -5.47 -1.47 5.33
C CYS A 166 -6.57 -0.41 5.33
N CYS A 167 -7.75 -0.71 5.87
CA CYS A 167 -8.90 0.18 6.07
C CYS A 167 -9.18 1.14 4.90
N GLY A 168 -9.02 0.66 3.67
CA GLY A 168 -9.24 1.46 2.46
C GLY A 168 -10.68 1.39 1.98
N SER A 169 -11.22 2.56 1.56
CA SER A 169 -12.47 2.61 0.79
C SER A 169 -12.21 2.28 -0.68
N ASP A 170 -13.18 1.66 -1.35
CA ASP A 170 -13.09 1.43 -2.80
C ASP A 170 -14.50 1.34 -3.43
N SER A 171 -14.57 1.42 -4.77
CA SER A 171 -15.80 1.08 -5.47
C SER A 171 -15.96 -0.45 -5.54
N THR A 172 -17.15 -0.94 -5.23
CA THR A 172 -17.47 -2.39 -5.26
C THR A 172 -17.39 -3.00 -6.65
N GLU A 173 -17.35 -2.18 -7.71
CA GLU A 173 -17.37 -2.60 -9.11
C GLU A 173 -16.03 -3.21 -9.58
N ASN A 174 -14.92 -2.92 -8.90
CA ASN A 174 -13.58 -3.43 -9.26
C ASN A 174 -13.25 -4.82 -8.67
N GLY A 175 -14.22 -5.54 -8.10
CA GLY A 175 -13.97 -6.73 -7.27
C GLY A 175 -13.40 -7.95 -8.00
N ALA A 176 -13.71 -8.12 -9.29
CA ALA A 176 -13.34 -9.30 -10.06
C ALA A 176 -12.01 -9.16 -10.83
N GLU A 177 -11.53 -7.96 -11.07
CA GLU A 177 -10.45 -7.70 -12.02
C GLU A 177 -9.04 -8.09 -11.53
N SER A 178 -8.85 -8.33 -10.25
CA SER A 178 -7.55 -8.62 -9.65
C SER A 178 -7.46 -9.92 -8.86
N LEU A 179 -8.30 -10.93 -9.19
CA LEU A 179 -8.40 -12.18 -8.44
C LEU A 179 -7.08 -12.95 -8.32
N SER A 180 -6.20 -12.82 -9.29
CA SER A 180 -4.90 -13.48 -9.34
C SER A 180 -3.85 -12.90 -8.37
N THR A 181 -4.05 -11.68 -7.86
CA THR A 181 -3.12 -11.09 -6.89
C THR A 181 -3.43 -11.61 -5.48
N PRO A 182 -2.54 -12.35 -4.82
CA PRO A 182 -2.67 -12.69 -3.41
C PRO A 182 -2.91 -11.43 -2.57
N LEU A 183 -3.89 -11.48 -1.67
CA LEU A 183 -4.35 -10.31 -0.93
C LEU A 183 -4.56 -10.64 0.54
N TRP A 184 -4.05 -9.77 1.42
CA TRP A 184 -4.35 -9.77 2.84
C TRP A 184 -4.86 -8.39 3.26
N CYS A 185 -6.14 -8.29 3.54
CA CYS A 185 -6.80 -7.05 3.94
C CYS A 185 -6.93 -6.97 5.46
N PHE A 186 -6.75 -5.76 6.00
CA PHE A 186 -6.87 -5.45 7.42
C PHE A 186 -7.88 -4.34 7.65
N HIS A 187 -8.73 -4.47 8.71
CA HIS A 187 -9.64 -3.42 9.12
C HIS A 187 -9.92 -3.49 10.63
N GLY A 188 -10.22 -2.36 11.25
CA GLY A 188 -10.74 -2.31 12.63
C GLY A 188 -12.27 -2.34 12.59
N ASP A 189 -12.92 -3.12 13.46
CA ASP A 189 -14.38 -3.23 13.46
C ASP A 189 -15.10 -1.98 14.01
N SER A 190 -14.35 -1.14 14.72
CA SER A 190 -14.84 0.11 15.30
C SER A 190 -14.43 1.35 14.53
N ASP A 191 -13.98 1.19 13.25
CA ASP A 191 -13.53 2.29 12.39
C ASP A 191 -14.65 3.30 12.12
N GLN A 192 -14.48 4.52 12.67
CA GLN A 192 -15.44 5.63 12.54
C GLN A 192 -15.17 6.49 11.29
N THR A 193 -14.07 6.23 10.57
CA THR A 193 -13.66 7.00 9.38
C THR A 193 -14.03 6.30 8.09
N VAL A 194 -13.72 5.02 7.97
CA VAL A 194 -14.07 4.16 6.84
C VAL A 194 -14.84 2.96 7.38
N PRO A 195 -16.14 2.82 7.07
CA PRO A 195 -16.95 1.73 7.60
C PRO A 195 -16.33 0.36 7.26
N VAL A 196 -16.21 -0.50 8.26
CA VAL A 196 -15.67 -1.87 8.11
C VAL A 196 -16.48 -2.71 7.13
N SER A 197 -17.78 -2.39 6.94
CA SER A 197 -18.65 -3.05 5.95
C SER A 197 -18.06 -3.03 4.54
N ILE A 198 -17.33 -1.97 4.17
CA ILE A 198 -16.68 -1.84 2.87
C ILE A 198 -15.68 -2.97 2.66
N SER A 199 -14.79 -3.23 3.63
CA SER A 199 -13.84 -4.34 3.53
C SER A 199 -14.54 -5.70 3.55
N ARG A 200 -15.55 -5.89 4.41
CA ARG A 200 -16.33 -7.14 4.47
C ARG A 200 -16.99 -7.46 3.12
N GLU A 201 -17.62 -6.47 2.50
CA GLU A 201 -18.27 -6.60 1.18
C GLU A 201 -17.25 -6.93 0.08
N ARG A 202 -16.11 -6.26 0.07
CA ARG A 202 -15.02 -6.50 -0.89
C ARG A 202 -14.46 -7.91 -0.78
N ILE A 203 -14.18 -8.36 0.44
CA ILE A 203 -13.68 -9.71 0.71
C ILE A 203 -14.74 -10.76 0.31
N ALA A 204 -16.01 -10.52 0.62
CA ALA A 204 -17.10 -11.40 0.23
C ALA A 204 -17.25 -11.48 -1.31
N ALA A 205 -17.22 -10.34 -2.00
CA ALA A 205 -17.29 -10.30 -3.47
C ALA A 205 -16.12 -11.05 -4.11
N ARG A 206 -14.89 -10.85 -3.59
CA ARG A 206 -13.69 -11.53 -4.09
C ARG A 206 -13.75 -13.05 -3.87
N ARG A 207 -14.23 -13.50 -2.71
CA ARG A 207 -14.47 -14.94 -2.43
C ARG A 207 -15.54 -15.53 -3.34
N LYS A 208 -16.65 -14.81 -3.55
CA LYS A 208 -17.72 -15.21 -4.47
C LYS A 208 -17.22 -15.38 -5.91
N ALA A 209 -16.26 -14.56 -6.32
CA ALA A 209 -15.62 -14.62 -7.63
C ALA A 209 -14.53 -15.71 -7.73
N GLY A 210 -14.32 -16.53 -6.70
CA GLY A 210 -13.35 -17.64 -6.69
C GLY A 210 -11.95 -17.27 -6.18
N GLY A 211 -11.75 -16.05 -5.66
CA GLY A 211 -10.49 -15.64 -5.02
C GLY A 211 -10.37 -16.13 -3.58
N HIS A 212 -9.15 -16.16 -3.06
CA HIS A 212 -8.83 -16.62 -1.71
C HIS A 212 -8.13 -15.52 -0.88
N PRO A 213 -8.77 -14.36 -0.64
CA PRO A 213 -8.17 -13.30 0.14
C PRO A 213 -8.07 -13.68 1.61
N LEU A 214 -6.97 -13.32 2.26
CA LEU A 214 -6.90 -13.27 3.71
C LEU A 214 -7.57 -11.98 4.20
N TYR A 215 -8.20 -12.06 5.35
CA TYR A 215 -8.84 -10.93 6.00
C TYR A 215 -8.68 -11.02 7.51
N THR A 216 -8.13 -9.97 8.10
CA THR A 216 -8.02 -9.82 9.55
C THR A 216 -8.78 -8.57 9.97
N GLU A 217 -9.73 -8.77 10.87
CA GLU A 217 -10.53 -7.73 11.50
C GLU A 217 -10.18 -7.65 12.97
N TYR A 218 -9.74 -6.48 13.43
CA TYR A 218 -9.34 -6.28 14.82
C TYR A 218 -10.50 -5.70 15.62
N ALA A 219 -10.93 -6.44 16.66
CA ALA A 219 -12.03 -6.06 17.52
C ALA A 219 -11.68 -4.83 18.38
N GLY A 220 -12.58 -3.83 18.42
CA GLY A 220 -12.44 -2.59 19.17
C GLY A 220 -11.39 -1.62 18.62
N VAL A 221 -10.83 -1.89 17.45
CA VAL A 221 -9.84 -1.02 16.82
C VAL A 221 -10.54 -0.04 15.88
N ASP A 222 -10.21 1.25 16.02
CA ASP A 222 -10.67 2.33 15.16
C ASP A 222 -9.80 2.43 13.88
N HIS A 223 -9.89 3.55 13.17
CA HIS A 223 -9.27 3.79 11.86
C HIS A 223 -7.76 3.54 11.81
N ASN A 224 -7.04 3.66 12.92
CA ASN A 224 -5.59 3.46 12.99
C ASN A 224 -5.12 1.98 12.95
N VAL A 225 -5.91 1.09 12.36
CA VAL A 225 -5.64 -0.36 12.26
C VAL A 225 -4.27 -0.71 11.66
N TRP A 226 -3.65 0.18 10.89
CA TRP A 226 -2.30 -0.02 10.34
C TRP A 226 -1.21 -0.22 11.40
N GLU A 227 -1.41 0.29 12.63
CA GLU A 227 -0.49 0.01 13.74
C GLU A 227 -0.44 -1.48 14.06
N TRP A 228 -1.59 -2.16 14.03
CA TRP A 228 -1.71 -3.61 14.22
C TRP A 228 -1.30 -4.38 12.96
N ALA A 229 -1.79 -3.96 11.80
CA ALA A 229 -1.52 -4.64 10.53
C ALA A 229 -0.02 -4.73 10.23
N PHE A 230 0.71 -3.61 10.33
CA PHE A 230 2.16 -3.60 10.06
C PHE A 230 3.02 -4.14 11.21
N THR A 231 2.42 -4.44 12.36
CA THR A 231 3.08 -5.19 13.44
C THR A 231 2.57 -6.63 13.56
N GLU A 232 1.69 -7.09 12.65
CA GLU A 232 1.25 -8.49 12.57
C GLU A 232 2.46 -9.41 12.33
N PRO A 233 2.74 -10.38 13.23
CA PRO A 233 3.95 -11.19 13.16
C PRO A 233 4.15 -11.94 11.85
N SER A 234 3.05 -12.39 11.23
CA SER A 234 3.08 -13.18 10.01
C SER A 234 3.11 -12.36 8.73
N LEU A 235 2.89 -11.04 8.79
CA LEU A 235 2.71 -10.21 7.60
C LEU A 235 3.94 -10.23 6.68
N ILE A 236 5.12 -10.00 7.25
CA ILE A 236 6.36 -9.89 6.48
C ILE A 236 6.66 -11.22 5.77
N GLU A 237 6.59 -12.32 6.50
CA GLU A 237 6.84 -13.66 5.93
C GLU A 237 5.80 -14.01 4.85
N TRP A 238 4.53 -13.69 5.10
CA TRP A 238 3.47 -13.93 4.13
C TRP A 238 3.69 -13.14 2.83
N VAL A 239 4.02 -11.83 2.92
CA VAL A 239 4.26 -10.99 1.74
C VAL A 239 5.41 -11.55 0.91
N PHE A 240 6.57 -11.82 1.54
CA PHE A 240 7.75 -12.27 0.82
C PHE A 240 7.68 -13.74 0.34
N ALA A 241 6.73 -14.53 0.86
CA ALA A 241 6.43 -15.86 0.32
C ALA A 241 5.65 -15.79 -1.02
N GLN A 242 5.02 -14.66 -1.33
CA GLN A 242 4.26 -14.53 -2.58
C GLN A 242 5.19 -14.25 -3.76
N ARG A 243 4.93 -14.92 -4.87
CA ARG A 243 5.67 -14.74 -6.11
C ARG A 243 4.71 -14.86 -7.29
N ARG A 244 4.82 -13.93 -8.21
CA ARG A 244 4.05 -13.99 -9.45
C ARG A 244 4.55 -15.13 -10.35
N GLY A 245 3.61 -15.90 -10.92
CA GLY A 245 3.88 -16.96 -11.88
C GLY A 245 4.58 -16.50 -13.14
#